data_d6b29e74af306acc3bf2529218064cf2
#
_entry.id   d6b29e74af306acc3bf2529218064cf2
#
_cell.length_a   1.000
_cell.length_b   1.000
_cell.length_c   1.000
_cell.angle_alpha   90.00
_cell.angle_beta   90.00
_cell.angle_gamma   90.00
#
_symmetry.space_group_name_H-M   'P 1'
#
loop_
_entity.id
_entity.type
_entity.pdbx_description
1 polymer ?
#
loop_
_entity_poly.entity_id
_entity_poly.type
_entity_poly.pdbx_seq_one_letter_code
_entity_poly.pdbx_strand_id
1 'polypeptide(L)'
;MMKECNHKKNMERSEILTKVEEIFREELELDDLVLSDETTAEDVEGWDSLSHIQLVAAMEEAFGIEFSSREILSWDNVGDLIDSIQKKV
;
A
#
# COMPACT_ATOMS: atom_id res chain seq x y z
N MET A 1 2.84 -23.27 -16.49
CA MET A 1 2.82 -22.66 -16.34
C MET A 1 2.76 -21.78 -16.20
N MET A 2 2.76 -21.82 -16.04
CA MET A 2 2.76 -20.96 -15.87
C MET A 2 2.59 -19.95 -15.70
N LYS A 3 2.57 -19.82 -15.59
CA LYS A 3 2.45 -18.90 -15.44
C LYS A 3 2.54 -17.90 -15.46
N GLU A 4 2.59 -17.88 -15.67
CA GLU A 4 2.74 -17.01 -15.73
C GLU A 4 2.80 -15.95 -15.73
N CYS A 5 2.72 -16.26 -15.98
CA CYS A 5 2.83 -15.32 -16.01
C CYS A 5 2.71 -14.32 -15.80
N ASN A 6 2.72 -14.33 -15.49
CA ASN A 6 2.53 -13.31 -15.27
C ASN A 6 3.04 -12.44 -15.14
N HIS A 7 3.36 -12.84 -15.09
CA HIS A 7 4.10 -11.94 -15.12
C HIS A 7 3.83 -10.68 -15.35
N LYS A 8 3.40 -10.94 -15.35
CA LYS A 8 3.02 -9.70 -15.67
C LYS A 8 3.04 -8.82 -14.55
N LYS A 9 3.25 -7.63 -14.81
CA LYS A 9 3.45 -6.67 -13.79
C LYS A 9 2.20 -5.96 -13.39
N ASN A 10 1.15 -6.11 -14.13
CA ASN A 10 -0.09 -5.40 -13.85
C ASN A 10 -0.89 -6.09 -12.77
N MET A 11 -1.03 -5.42 -11.63
CA MET A 11 -1.92 -5.89 -10.58
C MET A 11 -3.18 -5.04 -10.61
N GLU A 12 -4.31 -5.65 -10.31
CA GLU A 12 -5.55 -4.92 -10.21
C GLU A 12 -5.60 -4.16 -8.89
N ARG A 13 -6.35 -3.05 -8.89
CA ARG A 13 -6.43 -2.24 -7.68
C ARG A 13 -6.93 -3.03 -6.48
N SER A 14 -7.86 -3.95 -6.70
CA SER A 14 -8.38 -4.76 -5.59
C SER A 14 -7.30 -5.66 -5.00
N GLU A 15 -6.43 -6.19 -5.84
CA GLU A 15 -5.32 -7.01 -5.36
C GLU A 15 -4.33 -6.17 -4.56
N ILE A 16 -4.03 -4.99 -5.07
CA ILE A 16 -3.11 -4.09 -4.40
C ILE A 16 -3.70 -3.66 -3.05
N LEU A 17 -4.98 -3.31 -3.05
CA LEU A 17 -5.65 -2.91 -1.83
C LEU A 17 -5.62 -4.01 -0.78
N THR A 18 -5.88 -5.25 -1.20
CA THR A 18 -5.84 -6.38 -0.28
C THR A 18 -4.45 -6.53 0.34
N LYS A 19 -3.42 -6.43 -0.48
CA LYS A 19 -2.06 -6.55 0.02
C LYS A 19 -1.71 -5.41 0.95
N VAL A 20 -2.07 -4.19 0.58
CA VAL A 20 -1.80 -3.03 1.41
C VAL A 20 -2.53 -3.15 2.74
N GLU A 21 -3.77 -3.62 2.70
CA GLU A 21 -4.55 -3.80 3.91
C GLU A 21 -3.88 -4.81 4.84
N GLU A 22 -3.38 -5.90 4.29
CA GLU A 22 -2.68 -6.90 5.08
C GLU A 22 -1.42 -6.33 5.71
N ILE A 23 -0.69 -5.54 4.95
CA ILE A 23 0.53 -4.91 5.45
C ILE A 23 0.20 -3.96 6.60
N PHE A 24 -0.85 -3.15 6.41
CA PHE A 24 -1.28 -2.22 7.44
C PHE A 24 -1.70 -2.96 8.71
N ARG A 25 -2.43 -4.06 8.54
CA ARG A 25 -2.88 -4.84 9.70
C ARG A 25 -1.69 -5.38 10.48
N GLU A 26 -0.69 -5.85 9.77
CA GLU A 26 0.49 -6.41 10.39
C GLU A 26 1.32 -5.35 11.09
N GLU A 27 1.59 -4.26 10.38
CA GLU A 27 2.47 -3.24 10.92
C GLU A 27 1.84 -2.45 12.04
N LEU A 28 0.54 -2.22 11.97
CA LEU A 28 -0.17 -1.45 12.99
C LEU A 28 -0.87 -2.35 14.01
N GLU A 29 -0.81 -3.66 13.80
CA GLU A 29 -1.43 -4.63 14.72
C GLU A 29 -2.92 -4.39 14.87
N LEU A 30 -3.60 -4.13 13.74
CA LEU A 30 -5.02 -3.87 13.72
C LEU A 30 -5.71 -4.95 12.88
N ASP A 31 -6.13 -6.02 13.53
CA ASP A 31 -6.67 -7.19 12.83
C ASP A 31 -7.95 -6.90 12.06
N ASP A 32 -8.72 -5.93 12.52
CA ASP A 32 -10.02 -5.64 11.94
C ASP A 32 -9.98 -4.50 10.93
N LEU A 33 -8.81 -4.00 10.62
CA LEU A 33 -8.68 -2.84 9.76
C LEU A 33 -9.20 -3.12 8.36
N VAL A 34 -10.02 -2.22 7.86
CA VAL A 34 -10.52 -2.27 6.49
C VAL A 34 -10.16 -0.96 5.80
N LEU A 35 -9.53 -1.08 4.65
CA LEU A 35 -9.11 0.09 3.88
C LEU A 35 -9.98 0.25 2.64
N SER A 36 -10.15 1.50 2.23
CA SER A 36 -10.79 1.83 0.97
C SER A 36 -9.98 2.94 0.33
N ASP A 37 -10.33 3.27 -0.92
CA ASP A 37 -9.63 4.34 -1.62
C ASP A 37 -9.72 5.67 -0.87
N GLU A 38 -10.79 5.86 -0.15
CA GLU A 38 -11.04 7.13 0.54
C GLU A 38 -10.44 7.19 1.95
N THR A 39 -9.90 6.08 2.44
CA THR A 39 -9.34 6.03 3.78
C THR A 39 -8.13 6.95 3.88
N THR A 40 -8.09 7.75 4.94
CA THR A 40 -6.99 8.66 5.20
C THR A 40 -6.27 8.25 6.46
N ALA A 41 -5.12 8.90 6.73
CA ALA A 41 -4.37 8.62 7.94
C ALA A 41 -5.18 8.92 9.20
N GLU A 42 -6.09 9.87 9.10
CA GLU A 42 -6.93 10.21 10.24
C GLU A 42 -7.96 9.12 10.54
N ASP A 43 -8.30 8.34 9.54
CA ASP A 43 -9.27 7.26 9.69
C ASP A 43 -8.66 6.00 10.29
N VAL A 44 -7.35 5.89 10.32
CA VAL A 44 -6.67 4.68 10.75
C VAL A 44 -5.91 4.96 12.03
N GLU A 45 -6.32 4.27 13.08
CA GLU A 45 -5.65 4.42 14.37
C GLU A 45 -4.21 3.92 14.27
N GLY A 46 -3.28 4.71 14.79
CA GLY A 46 -1.88 4.33 14.77
C GLY A 46 -1.12 4.71 13.51
N TRP A 47 -1.80 5.27 12.54
CA TRP A 47 -1.15 5.70 11.31
C TRP A 47 -0.71 7.15 11.46
N ASP A 48 0.53 7.33 11.87
CA ASP A 48 1.12 8.66 12.04
C ASP A 48 2.41 8.75 11.22
N SER A 49 3.16 9.81 11.44
CA SER A 49 4.37 10.05 10.67
C SER A 49 5.38 8.91 10.79
N LEU A 50 5.50 8.38 11.99
CA LEU A 50 6.47 7.32 12.24
C LEU A 50 6.06 6.01 11.62
N SER A 51 4.81 5.60 11.85
CA SER A 51 4.33 4.36 11.27
C SER A 51 4.22 4.47 9.76
N HIS A 52 3.98 5.67 9.23
CA HIS A 52 3.93 5.88 7.79
C HIS A 52 5.22 5.44 7.13
N ILE A 53 6.35 5.80 7.73
CA ILE A 53 7.65 5.41 7.20
C ILE A 53 7.80 3.90 7.19
N GLN A 54 7.37 3.26 8.26
CA GLN A 54 7.44 1.81 8.36
C GLN A 54 6.54 1.14 7.34
N LEU A 55 5.35 1.70 7.14
CA LEU A 55 4.41 1.16 6.15
C LEU A 55 4.97 1.27 4.74
N VAL A 56 5.59 2.41 4.44
CA VAL A 56 6.19 2.62 3.13
C VAL A 56 7.28 1.58 2.88
N ALA A 57 8.15 1.38 3.86
CA ALA A 57 9.23 0.41 3.71
C ALA A 57 8.69 -1.00 3.50
N ALA A 58 7.65 -1.35 4.26
CA ALA A 58 7.03 -2.68 4.13
C ALA A 58 6.41 -2.87 2.75
N MET A 59 5.78 -1.82 2.23
CA MET A 59 5.17 -1.90 0.91
C MET A 59 6.21 -2.00 -0.19
N GLU A 60 7.30 -1.25 -0.05
CA GLU A 60 8.37 -1.33 -1.03
C GLU A 60 8.93 -2.73 -1.11
N GLU A 61 9.10 -3.36 0.03
CA GLU A 61 9.63 -4.70 0.09
C GLU A 61 8.63 -5.71 -0.45
N ALA A 62 7.37 -5.56 -0.08
CA ALA A 62 6.34 -6.52 -0.47
C ALA A 62 6.09 -6.51 -1.98
N PHE A 63 6.14 -5.34 -2.59
CA PHE A 63 5.88 -5.21 -4.02
C PHE A 63 7.16 -5.15 -4.87
N GLY A 64 8.31 -5.04 -4.23
CA GLY A 64 9.57 -4.95 -4.95
C GLY A 64 9.72 -3.64 -5.72
N ILE A 65 9.27 -2.55 -5.14
CA ILE A 65 9.29 -1.23 -5.78
C ILE A 65 9.90 -0.21 -4.85
N GLU A 66 10.08 1.01 -5.36
CA GLU A 66 10.58 2.12 -4.56
C GLU A 66 9.72 3.34 -4.80
N PHE A 67 9.49 4.11 -3.75
CA PHE A 67 8.77 5.37 -3.83
C PHE A 67 9.71 6.53 -3.62
N SER A 68 9.47 7.62 -4.36
CA SER A 68 10.21 8.85 -4.11
C SER A 68 9.57 9.61 -2.94
N SER A 69 10.34 10.48 -2.32
CA SER A 69 9.79 11.32 -1.25
C SER A 69 8.62 12.15 -1.74
N ARG A 70 8.72 12.63 -2.97
CA ARG A 70 7.65 13.44 -3.56
C ARG A 70 6.36 12.65 -3.66
N GLU A 71 6.46 11.39 -4.08
CA GLU A 71 5.28 10.54 -4.16
C GLU A 71 4.65 10.33 -2.80
N ILE A 72 5.49 10.03 -1.82
CA ILE A 72 4.99 9.75 -0.48
C ILE A 72 4.27 10.96 0.09
N LEU A 73 4.79 12.14 -0.13
CA LEU A 73 4.19 13.35 0.40
C LEU A 73 2.92 13.76 -0.35
N SER A 74 2.70 13.21 -1.54
CA SER A 74 1.53 13.59 -2.34
C SER A 74 0.29 12.77 -1.99
N TRP A 75 0.43 11.73 -1.21
CA TRP A 75 -0.70 10.85 -0.91
C TRP A 75 -1.62 11.48 0.12
N ASP A 76 -2.89 11.68 -0.26
CA ASP A 76 -3.90 12.17 0.66
C ASP A 76 -4.73 11.05 1.25
N ASN A 77 -4.80 9.92 0.56
CA ASN A 77 -5.60 8.78 1.01
C ASN A 77 -5.00 7.50 0.44
N VAL A 78 -5.62 6.39 0.80
CA VAL A 78 -5.15 5.07 0.37
C VAL A 78 -5.24 4.93 -1.15
N GLY A 79 -6.23 5.55 -1.76
CA GLY A 79 -6.37 5.51 -3.21
C GLY A 79 -5.14 6.06 -3.92
N ASP A 80 -4.61 7.18 -3.44
CA ASP A 80 -3.41 7.76 -4.01
C ASP A 80 -2.22 6.82 -3.86
N LEU A 81 -2.13 6.18 -2.71
CA LEU A 81 -1.10 5.20 -2.44
C LEU A 81 -1.18 4.03 -3.43
N ILE A 82 -2.38 3.53 -3.62
CA ILE A 82 -2.60 2.41 -4.53
C ILE A 82 -2.27 2.80 -5.97
N ASP A 83 -2.63 4.03 -6.37
CA ASP A 83 -2.29 4.53 -7.69
C ASP A 83 -0.78 4.51 -7.91
N SER A 84 -0.02 4.94 -6.90
CA SER A 84 1.43 4.96 -7.01
C SER A 84 1.98 3.55 -7.17
N ILE A 85 1.44 2.60 -6.42
CA ILE A 85 1.87 1.22 -6.53
C ILE A 85 1.53 0.66 -7.92
N GLN A 86 0.32 0.93 -8.38
CA GLN A 86 -0.15 0.39 -9.65
C GLN A 86 0.71 0.86 -10.82
N LYS A 87 1.24 2.05 -10.74
CA LYS A 87 2.11 2.56 -11.78
C LYS A 87 3.45 1.85 -11.83
N LYS A 88 3.85 1.22 -10.73
CA LYS A 88 5.16 0.63 -10.62
C LYS A 88 5.17 -0.89 -10.76
N VAL A 89 4.03 -1.52 -10.68
CA VAL A 89 3.95 -2.98 -10.77
C VAL A 89 3.40 -3.46 -12.10
#